data_09884306cc6dea4f0d7bb22f6308dcfd
#
_entry.id   09884306cc6dea4f0d7bb22f6308dcfd
#
_cell.length_a   1.000
_cell.length_b   1.000
_cell.length_c   1.000
_cell.angle_alpha   90.00
_cell.angle_beta   90.00
_cell.angle_gamma   90.00
#
_symmetry.space_group_name_H-M   'P 1'
#
loop_
_entity.id
_entity.type
_entity.pdbx_description
1 polymer ?
#
loop_
_entity_poly.entity_id
_entity_poly.type
_entity_poly.pdbx_seq_one_letter_code
_entity_poly.pdbx_strand_id
1 'polypeptide(L)'
;MSDVDLVRIRKLLRQQAAIASFGSFALREGDLYKVLTEAARVCAGGLDVPFSKVCRYRSEENDLLVEAGHGWKPGVIGNVVSRADESSPQGRAFITGEPSICNDLHKDTRFKLPAFYAEHGIISTVDVVIHVKDKQSYGVLEIDNDVQHDYDQHDIDFLTGFANVLAEAVATSARTEVLQATIQEMKVLVEDKDRLLDQKKVLAEELQHRVRNNLQLIYSMLTKQLDDTSDEAGQRGLRAIARRVFTLAKVYENLLGTEMTHTTDFATYVKSLCVNLAEIQDGNTDHIELICEGCSLMLDLDMVTALGIIVAELVTNSYDHAFPEGNGTIRVSLIRSPDMPDQASLIITDNGTGFVEQAGSKRHGVGLVRRLVEQIGGDIRLGSDDGAVWTVTFPSTATGGDLPQAA
;
A
#
# COMPACT_ATOMS: atom_id res chain seq x y z
N MET A 1 28.12 -34.62 51.78
CA MET A 1 28.22 -34.45 50.31
C MET A 1 29.53 -35.14 49.94
N SER A 2 29.48 -36.11 49.09
CA SER A 2 30.68 -36.85 48.66
C SER A 2 31.51 -36.01 47.67
N ASP A 3 32.80 -36.30 47.51
CA ASP A 3 33.65 -35.64 46.51
C ASP A 3 33.06 -35.81 45.10
N VAL A 4 32.39 -36.94 44.83
CA VAL A 4 31.69 -37.23 43.57
C VAL A 4 30.51 -36.27 43.35
N ASP A 5 29.73 -35.95 44.39
CA ASP A 5 28.63 -35.01 44.32
C ASP A 5 29.13 -33.59 43.99
N LEU A 6 30.25 -33.17 44.54
CA LEU A 6 30.88 -31.87 44.30
C LEU A 6 31.37 -31.73 42.84
N VAL A 7 32.00 -32.76 42.29
CA VAL A 7 32.45 -32.77 40.89
C VAL A 7 31.24 -32.64 39.93
N ARG A 8 30.20 -33.42 40.20
CA ARG A 8 28.98 -33.39 39.41
C ARG A 8 28.29 -32.02 39.44
N ILE A 9 28.15 -31.42 40.61
CA ILE A 9 27.57 -30.08 40.76
C ILE A 9 28.38 -29.02 39.99
N ARG A 10 29.71 -29.07 40.06
CA ARG A 10 30.60 -28.16 39.33
C ARG A 10 30.41 -28.30 37.79
N LYS A 11 30.30 -29.54 37.28
CA LYS A 11 30.05 -29.82 35.87
C LYS A 11 28.73 -29.20 35.45
N LEU A 12 27.62 -29.43 36.16
CA LEU A 12 26.30 -28.86 35.85
C LEU A 12 26.28 -27.35 35.90
N LEU A 13 26.94 -26.71 36.89
CA LEU A 13 27.05 -25.26 36.97
C LEU A 13 27.81 -24.67 35.77
N ARG A 14 28.91 -25.34 35.34
CA ARG A 14 29.66 -24.96 34.14
C ARG A 14 28.79 -25.03 32.87
N GLN A 15 28.06 -26.12 32.72
CA GLN A 15 27.13 -26.32 31.58
C GLN A 15 26.02 -25.23 31.54
N GLN A 16 25.41 -24.93 32.68
CA GLN A 16 24.39 -23.88 32.78
C GLN A 16 24.97 -22.49 32.49
N ALA A 17 26.16 -22.19 33.00
CA ALA A 17 26.86 -20.94 32.72
C ALA A 17 27.22 -20.80 31.23
N ALA A 18 27.58 -21.90 30.56
CA ALA A 18 27.87 -21.93 29.14
C ALA A 18 26.63 -21.59 28.31
N ILE A 19 25.47 -22.21 28.56
CA ILE A 19 24.20 -21.92 27.88
C ILE A 19 23.79 -20.45 28.07
N ALA A 20 23.83 -19.95 29.32
CA ALA A 20 23.43 -18.58 29.63
C ALA A 20 24.36 -17.53 28.98
N SER A 21 25.70 -17.79 29.03
CA SER A 21 26.68 -16.91 28.38
C SER A 21 26.51 -16.87 26.87
N PHE A 22 26.36 -18.02 26.24
CA PHE A 22 26.14 -18.12 24.80
C PHE A 22 24.81 -17.47 24.38
N GLY A 23 23.71 -17.75 25.07
CA GLY A 23 22.42 -17.12 24.76
C GLY A 23 22.49 -15.60 24.83
N SER A 24 23.19 -15.05 25.86
CA SER A 24 23.39 -13.60 25.98
C SER A 24 24.28 -13.01 24.88
N PHE A 25 25.25 -13.76 24.37
CA PHE A 25 26.09 -13.36 23.24
C PHE A 25 25.32 -13.39 21.94
N ALA A 26 24.63 -14.49 21.66
CA ALA A 26 23.87 -14.70 20.42
C ALA A 26 22.76 -13.66 20.22
N LEU A 27 22.16 -13.13 21.30
CA LEU A 27 21.15 -12.07 21.23
C LEU A 27 21.73 -10.69 20.82
N ARG A 28 23.03 -10.47 20.98
CA ARG A 28 23.69 -9.18 20.70
C ARG A 28 24.52 -9.18 19.43
N GLU A 29 24.99 -10.35 19.01
CA GLU A 29 25.84 -10.48 17.81
C GLU A 29 24.95 -10.70 16.58
N GLY A 30 25.10 -9.86 15.56
CA GLY A 30 24.36 -9.94 14.30
C GLY A 30 25.05 -10.79 13.23
N ASP A 31 26.33 -11.13 13.43
CA ASP A 31 27.12 -11.92 12.48
C ASP A 31 26.99 -13.41 12.81
N LEU A 32 26.30 -14.16 11.93
CA LEU A 32 26.07 -15.58 12.13
C LEU A 32 27.37 -16.38 12.28
N TYR A 33 28.41 -16.08 11.50
CA TYR A 33 29.67 -16.78 11.58
C TYR A 33 30.35 -16.64 12.97
N LYS A 34 30.28 -15.45 13.56
CA LYS A 34 30.76 -15.20 14.92
C LYS A 34 29.91 -15.94 15.94
N VAL A 35 28.59 -15.99 15.75
CA VAL A 35 27.69 -16.76 16.63
C VAL A 35 28.05 -18.24 16.61
N LEU A 36 28.25 -18.84 15.43
CA LEU A 36 28.60 -20.24 15.26
C LEU A 36 29.99 -20.56 15.86
N THR A 37 30.95 -19.65 15.67
CA THR A 37 32.32 -19.81 16.23
C THR A 37 32.31 -19.76 17.75
N GLU A 38 31.57 -18.81 18.32
CA GLU A 38 31.42 -18.70 19.78
C GLU A 38 30.63 -19.89 20.35
N ALA A 39 29.63 -20.38 19.64
CA ALA A 39 28.89 -21.58 19.99
C ALA A 39 29.83 -22.79 20.16
N ALA A 40 30.66 -23.03 19.15
CA ALA A 40 31.66 -24.11 19.21
C ALA A 40 32.60 -23.96 20.43
N ARG A 41 33.16 -22.76 20.60
CA ARG A 41 34.09 -22.48 21.73
C ARG A 41 33.45 -22.70 23.08
N VAL A 42 32.26 -22.18 23.31
CA VAL A 42 31.55 -22.25 24.60
C VAL A 42 31.06 -23.67 24.87
N CYS A 43 30.60 -24.38 23.83
CA CYS A 43 30.17 -25.78 23.94
C CYS A 43 31.33 -26.69 24.36
N ALA A 44 32.49 -26.56 23.71
CA ALA A 44 33.71 -27.30 24.09
C ALA A 44 34.10 -27.03 25.54
N GLY A 45 34.10 -25.77 25.99
CA GLY A 45 34.37 -25.39 27.37
C GLY A 45 33.35 -25.92 28.38
N GLY A 46 32.09 -26.03 28.01
CA GLY A 46 31.00 -26.56 28.86
C GLY A 46 31.16 -28.04 29.16
N LEU A 47 31.69 -28.81 28.21
CA LEU A 47 31.94 -30.26 28.33
C LEU A 47 33.38 -30.61 28.66
N ASP A 48 34.28 -29.63 28.72
CA ASP A 48 35.69 -29.80 28.99
C ASP A 48 36.39 -30.71 27.97
N VAL A 49 36.06 -30.48 26.68
CA VAL A 49 36.61 -31.22 25.53
C VAL A 49 37.45 -30.30 24.66
N PRO A 50 38.53 -30.84 23.98
CA PRO A 50 39.43 -30.02 23.19
C PRO A 50 38.85 -29.52 21.87
N PHE A 51 37.84 -30.20 21.32
CA PHE A 51 37.30 -29.90 20.00
C PHE A 51 35.78 -29.82 19.99
N SER A 52 35.28 -28.89 19.21
CA SER A 52 33.88 -28.89 18.79
C SER A 52 33.72 -28.24 17.42
N LYS A 53 32.64 -28.56 16.72
CA LYS A 53 32.33 -27.97 15.40
C LYS A 53 30.85 -27.89 15.17
N VAL A 54 30.49 -26.91 14.33
CA VAL A 54 29.14 -26.76 13.74
C VAL A 54 29.24 -27.12 12.26
N CYS A 55 28.53 -28.15 11.87
CA CYS A 55 28.46 -28.60 10.48
C CYS A 55 27.14 -28.14 9.86
N ARG A 56 27.21 -27.35 8.80
CA ARG A 56 26.02 -26.91 8.05
C ARG A 56 25.67 -27.91 6.96
N TYR A 57 24.41 -28.30 6.88
CA TYR A 57 23.92 -29.13 5.77
C TYR A 57 23.79 -28.31 4.49
N ARG A 58 24.31 -28.85 3.37
CA ARG A 58 24.18 -28.31 2.03
C ARG A 58 23.32 -29.25 1.19
N SER A 59 22.14 -28.80 0.84
CA SER A 59 21.13 -29.63 0.18
C SER A 59 21.51 -30.02 -1.25
N GLU A 60 22.21 -29.15 -1.98
CA GLU A 60 22.63 -29.41 -3.37
C GLU A 60 23.74 -30.46 -3.44
N GLU A 61 24.68 -30.42 -2.52
CA GLU A 61 25.81 -31.36 -2.43
C GLU A 61 25.47 -32.61 -1.59
N ASN A 62 24.40 -32.56 -0.81
CA ASN A 62 23.99 -33.59 0.13
C ASN A 62 25.11 -33.99 1.10
N ASP A 63 25.74 -32.96 1.69
CA ASP A 63 26.83 -33.10 2.64
C ASP A 63 26.72 -32.15 3.83
N LEU A 64 27.62 -32.29 4.80
CA LEU A 64 27.72 -31.50 6.00
C LEU A 64 29.09 -30.80 6.01
N LEU A 65 29.11 -29.49 5.72
CA LEU A 65 30.33 -28.66 5.72
C LEU A 65 30.65 -28.18 7.15
N VAL A 66 31.90 -28.35 7.59
CA VAL A 66 32.39 -27.75 8.85
C VAL A 66 32.42 -26.23 8.64
N GLU A 67 31.44 -25.52 9.17
CA GLU A 67 31.31 -24.08 8.96
C GLU A 67 31.99 -23.27 10.06
N ALA A 68 31.94 -23.75 11.31
CA ALA A 68 32.62 -23.14 12.45
C ALA A 68 33.15 -24.23 13.37
N GLY A 69 34.13 -23.90 14.22
CA GLY A 69 34.68 -24.87 15.15
C GLY A 69 35.71 -24.28 16.13
N HIS A 70 36.04 -25.09 17.14
CA HIS A 70 37.05 -24.80 18.14
C HIS A 70 38.07 -25.94 18.24
N GLY A 71 39.34 -25.61 18.42
CA GLY A 71 40.42 -26.58 18.60
C GLY A 71 41.08 -27.14 17.34
N TRP A 72 40.45 -26.94 16.20
CA TRP A 72 40.88 -27.50 14.90
C TRP A 72 42.09 -26.79 14.30
N LYS A 73 42.94 -27.56 13.64
CA LYS A 73 44.05 -27.02 12.83
C LYS A 73 43.53 -26.20 11.64
N PRO A 74 44.33 -25.24 11.15
CA PRO A 74 43.96 -24.51 9.91
C PRO A 74 43.67 -25.47 8.76
N GLY A 75 42.62 -25.14 7.95
CA GLY A 75 42.19 -25.95 6.82
C GLY A 75 41.00 -26.89 7.10
N VAL A 76 40.54 -27.02 8.34
CA VAL A 76 39.31 -27.79 8.66
C VAL A 76 38.08 -26.96 8.44
N ILE A 77 38.00 -25.77 9.05
CA ILE A 77 36.84 -24.89 8.95
C ILE A 77 36.72 -24.33 7.54
N GLY A 78 35.52 -24.43 6.95
CA GLY A 78 35.20 -23.98 5.61
C GLY A 78 35.60 -24.93 4.47
N ASN A 79 36.30 -26.03 4.75
CA ASN A 79 36.82 -26.93 3.71
C ASN A 79 36.46 -28.41 3.91
N VAL A 80 36.40 -28.85 5.17
CA VAL A 80 36.11 -30.26 5.43
C VAL A 80 34.61 -30.51 5.35
N VAL A 81 34.27 -31.61 4.67
CA VAL A 81 32.88 -32.08 4.54
C VAL A 81 32.76 -33.51 5.03
N SER A 82 31.64 -33.82 5.62
CA SER A 82 31.20 -35.16 5.98
C SER A 82 29.97 -35.55 5.17
N ARG A 83 29.78 -36.85 4.91
CA ARG A 83 28.60 -37.33 4.21
C ARG A 83 27.34 -37.12 5.07
N ALA A 84 26.25 -36.67 4.49
CA ALA A 84 24.96 -36.63 5.12
C ALA A 84 24.25 -37.98 5.00
N ASP A 85 24.90 -39.05 5.43
CA ASP A 85 24.38 -40.42 5.45
C ASP A 85 24.80 -41.15 6.74
N GLU A 86 24.26 -42.35 6.97
CA GLU A 86 24.58 -43.13 8.20
C GLU A 86 26.01 -43.61 8.29
N SER A 87 26.85 -43.39 7.27
CA SER A 87 28.24 -43.80 7.28
C SER A 87 29.17 -42.84 8.06
N SER A 88 28.69 -41.67 8.47
CA SER A 88 29.39 -40.73 9.30
C SER A 88 28.61 -40.46 10.60
N PRO A 89 29.30 -40.16 11.74
CA PRO A 89 28.62 -39.85 13.00
C PRO A 89 27.64 -38.66 12.82
N GLN A 90 28.08 -37.58 12.19
CA GLN A 90 27.27 -36.36 11.88
C GLN A 90 26.08 -36.70 11.01
N GLY A 91 26.32 -37.46 9.91
CA GLY A 91 25.27 -37.82 8.96
C GLY A 91 24.20 -38.70 9.61
N ARG A 92 24.63 -39.62 10.49
CA ARG A 92 23.67 -40.43 11.25
C ARG A 92 22.81 -39.58 12.16
N ALA A 93 23.37 -38.67 12.94
CA ALA A 93 22.60 -37.76 13.77
C ALA A 93 21.63 -36.92 12.91
N PHE A 94 22.11 -36.36 11.80
CA PHE A 94 21.32 -35.52 10.90
C PHE A 94 20.11 -36.25 10.29
N ILE A 95 20.29 -37.51 9.84
CA ILE A 95 19.23 -38.28 9.17
C ILE A 95 18.23 -38.85 10.19
N THR A 96 18.73 -39.36 11.33
CA THR A 96 17.85 -40.00 12.32
C THR A 96 17.14 -38.99 13.19
N GLY A 97 17.70 -37.77 13.36
CA GLY A 97 17.25 -36.77 14.33
C GLY A 97 17.61 -37.13 15.76
N GLU A 98 18.32 -38.25 15.98
CA GLU A 98 18.73 -38.75 17.29
C GLU A 98 20.20 -38.47 17.52
N PRO A 99 20.65 -38.23 18.77
CA PRO A 99 22.06 -38.07 19.08
C PRO A 99 22.90 -39.28 18.64
N SER A 100 23.98 -39.03 17.92
CA SER A 100 24.94 -40.06 17.55
C SER A 100 26.11 -40.04 18.54
N ILE A 101 26.31 -41.13 19.23
CA ILE A 101 27.34 -41.27 20.29
C ILE A 101 28.33 -42.33 19.88
N CYS A 102 29.62 -41.98 19.96
CA CYS A 102 30.70 -42.92 19.79
C CYS A 102 31.78 -42.72 20.88
N ASN A 103 31.85 -43.60 21.84
CA ASN A 103 32.80 -43.52 22.95
C ASN A 103 34.21 -43.97 22.58
N ASP A 104 34.36 -44.77 21.49
CA ASP A 104 35.63 -45.20 20.94
C ASP A 104 35.52 -45.45 19.44
N LEU A 105 35.93 -44.48 18.64
CA LEU A 105 35.90 -44.53 17.18
C LEU A 105 36.78 -45.64 16.56
N HIS A 106 37.79 -46.10 17.27
CA HIS A 106 38.65 -47.17 16.76
C HIS A 106 37.98 -48.54 16.84
N LYS A 107 37.03 -48.70 17.73
CA LYS A 107 36.23 -49.93 17.89
C LYS A 107 34.90 -49.91 17.16
N ASP A 108 34.47 -48.73 16.76
CA ASP A 108 33.18 -48.55 16.11
C ASP A 108 33.28 -48.79 14.60
N THR A 109 32.68 -49.86 14.12
CA THR A 109 32.70 -50.25 12.71
C THR A 109 31.55 -49.63 11.87
N ARG A 110 30.65 -48.84 12.49
CA ARG A 110 29.55 -48.20 11.83
C ARG A 110 30.01 -47.09 10.89
N PHE A 111 31.09 -46.41 11.22
CA PHE A 111 31.48 -45.14 10.60
C PHE A 111 32.72 -45.24 9.72
N LYS A 112 32.71 -44.51 8.61
CA LYS A 112 33.86 -44.27 7.75
C LYS A 112 34.40 -42.87 8.06
N LEU A 113 35.45 -42.79 8.85
CA LEU A 113 35.98 -41.53 9.35
C LEU A 113 36.79 -40.81 8.27
N PRO A 114 36.58 -39.49 8.05
CA PRO A 114 37.44 -38.67 7.25
C PRO A 114 38.89 -38.61 7.84
N ALA A 115 39.89 -38.40 6.98
CA ALA A 115 41.30 -38.41 7.38
C ALA A 115 41.65 -37.40 8.51
N PHE A 116 40.97 -36.26 8.55
CA PHE A 116 41.22 -35.23 9.54
C PHE A 116 40.96 -35.67 11.00
N TYR A 117 40.13 -36.71 11.24
CA TYR A 117 39.96 -37.28 12.58
C TYR A 117 41.26 -37.92 13.08
N ALA A 118 41.92 -38.70 12.23
CA ALA A 118 43.21 -39.30 12.57
C ALA A 118 44.32 -38.25 12.75
N GLU A 119 44.29 -37.17 11.95
CA GLU A 119 45.26 -36.06 12.03
C GLU A 119 45.15 -35.27 13.36
N HIS A 120 43.98 -35.27 13.97
CA HIS A 120 43.70 -34.62 15.27
C HIS A 120 43.63 -35.60 16.43
N GLY A 121 43.79 -36.90 16.17
CA GLY A 121 43.77 -37.94 17.20
C GLY A 121 42.43 -38.13 17.86
N ILE A 122 41.32 -37.90 17.13
CA ILE A 122 39.98 -38.01 17.69
C ILE A 122 39.65 -39.47 18.00
N ILE A 123 39.20 -39.72 19.22
CA ILE A 123 38.87 -41.04 19.75
C ILE A 123 37.38 -41.18 20.06
N SER A 124 36.73 -40.13 20.58
CA SER A 124 35.32 -40.17 20.90
C SER A 124 34.58 -38.94 20.43
N THR A 125 33.31 -39.09 20.08
CA THR A 125 32.46 -38.01 19.55
C THR A 125 31.01 -38.14 19.97
N VAL A 126 30.32 -36.99 20.09
CA VAL A 126 28.86 -36.88 20.19
C VAL A 126 28.37 -35.81 19.26
N ASP A 127 27.34 -36.17 18.50
CA ASP A 127 26.70 -35.36 17.49
C ASP A 127 25.23 -35.14 17.82
N VAL A 128 24.75 -33.91 17.75
CA VAL A 128 23.32 -33.59 17.89
C VAL A 128 22.86 -32.68 16.78
N VAL A 129 21.62 -32.82 16.36
CA VAL A 129 21.05 -32.03 15.28
C VAL A 129 20.66 -30.63 15.78
N ILE A 130 20.92 -29.63 14.96
CA ILE A 130 20.49 -28.24 15.14
C ILE A 130 19.16 -28.10 14.36
N HIS A 131 18.02 -28.27 15.06
CA HIS A 131 16.70 -28.20 14.47
C HIS A 131 16.16 -26.78 14.44
N VAL A 132 16.02 -26.21 13.25
CA VAL A 132 15.28 -24.96 13.02
C VAL A 132 13.79 -25.30 12.82
N LYS A 133 12.88 -24.38 13.12
CA LYS A 133 11.43 -24.58 12.99
C LYS A 133 11.03 -25.22 11.63
N ASP A 134 9.93 -25.96 11.63
CA ASP A 134 9.30 -26.60 10.44
C ASP A 134 10.06 -27.80 9.86
N LYS A 135 10.73 -28.60 10.72
CA LYS A 135 11.47 -29.81 10.33
C LYS A 135 12.68 -29.58 9.39
N GLN A 136 13.07 -28.35 9.19
CA GLN A 136 14.34 -28.06 8.53
C GLN A 136 15.45 -28.10 9.57
N SER A 137 16.47 -28.94 9.35
CA SER A 137 17.66 -28.98 10.17
C SER A 137 18.74 -28.12 9.52
N TYR A 138 19.34 -27.21 10.32
CA TYR A 138 20.49 -26.42 9.86
C TYR A 138 21.69 -27.29 9.60
N GLY A 139 21.92 -28.25 10.48
CA GLY A 139 23.06 -29.14 10.47
C GLY A 139 23.26 -29.84 11.79
N VAL A 140 24.50 -30.02 12.19
CA VAL A 140 24.90 -30.80 13.38
C VAL A 140 25.88 -30.00 14.23
N LEU A 141 25.68 -30.01 15.55
CA LEU A 141 26.64 -29.60 16.55
C LEU A 141 27.35 -30.85 17.04
N GLU A 142 28.67 -30.85 16.97
CA GLU A 142 29.52 -31.96 17.33
C GLU A 142 30.57 -31.54 18.36
N ILE A 143 30.82 -32.44 19.30
CA ILE A 143 31.98 -32.40 20.19
C ILE A 143 32.88 -33.61 19.95
N ASP A 144 34.18 -33.39 20.00
CA ASP A 144 35.19 -34.42 19.74
C ASP A 144 36.24 -34.40 20.85
N ASN A 145 36.73 -35.58 21.18
CA ASN A 145 37.75 -35.76 22.23
C ASN A 145 38.89 -36.67 21.72
N ASP A 146 40.10 -36.38 22.15
CA ASP A 146 41.33 -37.16 21.87
C ASP A 146 41.57 -38.28 22.86
N VAL A 147 40.62 -38.51 23.76
CA VAL A 147 40.58 -39.62 24.71
C VAL A 147 39.26 -40.38 24.65
N GLN A 148 39.29 -41.64 25.02
CA GLN A 148 38.07 -42.39 25.20
C GLN A 148 37.24 -41.75 26.32
N HIS A 149 35.95 -41.50 26.05
CA HIS A 149 35.04 -40.87 26.99
C HIS A 149 33.69 -41.55 26.96
N ASP A 150 33.16 -41.87 28.14
CA ASP A 150 31.80 -42.42 28.29
C ASP A 150 30.84 -41.27 28.57
N TYR A 151 30.23 -40.78 27.48
CA TYR A 151 29.24 -39.71 27.55
C TYR A 151 27.96 -40.19 28.22
N ASP A 152 27.56 -39.48 29.29
CA ASP A 152 26.33 -39.77 30.02
C ASP A 152 25.13 -39.01 29.48
N GLN A 153 23.93 -39.32 29.97
CA GLN A 153 22.70 -38.67 29.55
C GLN A 153 22.73 -37.13 29.81
N HIS A 154 23.43 -36.67 30.85
CA HIS A 154 23.53 -35.25 31.17
C HIS A 154 24.37 -34.49 30.12
N ASP A 155 25.38 -35.14 29.55
CA ASP A 155 26.20 -34.56 28.48
C ASP A 155 25.36 -34.41 27.21
N ILE A 156 24.54 -35.40 26.89
CA ILE A 156 23.64 -35.39 25.77
C ILE A 156 22.55 -34.33 25.94
N ASP A 157 21.95 -34.27 27.14
CA ASP A 157 20.94 -33.26 27.46
C ASP A 157 21.49 -31.84 27.37
N PHE A 158 22.71 -31.62 27.85
CA PHE A 158 23.40 -30.34 27.72
C PHE A 158 23.62 -29.99 26.23
N LEU A 159 24.20 -30.90 25.47
CA LEU A 159 24.54 -30.66 24.06
C LEU A 159 23.28 -30.40 23.23
N THR A 160 22.22 -31.18 23.48
CA THR A 160 20.90 -30.98 22.82
C THR A 160 20.27 -29.65 23.21
N GLY A 161 20.30 -29.29 24.50
CA GLY A 161 19.81 -28.00 24.97
C GLY A 161 20.60 -26.83 24.40
N PHE A 162 21.93 -26.97 24.27
CA PHE A 162 22.78 -25.97 23.64
C PHE A 162 22.49 -25.85 22.13
N ALA A 163 22.32 -26.97 21.41
CA ALA A 163 21.93 -26.97 20.00
C ALA A 163 20.60 -26.30 19.76
N ASN A 164 19.61 -26.42 20.66
CA ASN A 164 18.33 -25.72 20.57
C ASN A 164 18.50 -24.20 20.71
N VAL A 165 19.37 -23.71 21.62
CA VAL A 165 19.66 -22.28 21.73
C VAL A 165 20.37 -21.76 20.46
N LEU A 166 21.31 -22.56 19.94
CA LEU A 166 21.99 -22.25 18.69
C LEU A 166 21.00 -22.20 17.49
N ALA A 167 20.06 -23.14 17.44
CA ALA A 167 19.04 -23.18 16.40
C ALA A 167 18.18 -21.91 16.38
N GLU A 168 17.78 -21.40 17.54
CA GLU A 168 17.03 -20.14 17.61
C GLU A 168 17.88 -18.94 17.18
N ALA A 169 19.18 -18.92 17.51
CA ALA A 169 20.10 -17.90 17.05
C ALA A 169 20.25 -17.90 15.50
N VAL A 170 20.42 -19.07 14.90
CA VAL A 170 20.46 -19.26 13.44
C VAL A 170 19.16 -18.79 12.79
N ALA A 171 18.02 -19.20 13.33
CA ALA A 171 16.71 -18.82 12.82
C ALA A 171 16.49 -17.30 12.89
N THR A 172 16.93 -16.69 13.98
CA THR A 172 16.81 -15.22 14.17
C THR A 172 17.69 -14.46 13.18
N SER A 173 18.94 -14.91 12.95
CA SER A 173 19.83 -14.32 11.96
C SER A 173 19.21 -14.38 10.56
N ALA A 174 18.73 -15.55 10.13
CA ALA A 174 18.09 -15.71 8.82
C ALA A 174 16.84 -14.82 8.65
N ARG A 175 16.00 -14.71 9.69
CA ARG A 175 14.83 -13.80 9.66
C ARG A 175 15.25 -12.33 9.55
N THR A 176 16.29 -11.93 10.24
CA THR A 176 16.80 -10.56 10.23
C THR A 176 17.31 -10.18 8.84
N GLU A 177 18.04 -11.07 8.18
CA GLU A 177 18.51 -10.85 6.79
C GLU A 177 17.35 -10.66 5.81
N VAL A 178 16.35 -11.56 5.86
CA VAL A 178 15.15 -11.46 5.00
C VAL A 178 14.41 -10.15 5.27
N LEU A 179 14.23 -9.78 6.54
CA LEU A 179 13.54 -8.55 6.92
C LEU A 179 14.28 -7.31 6.42
N GLN A 180 15.61 -7.27 6.55
CA GLN A 180 16.43 -6.17 6.06
C GLN A 180 16.35 -6.02 4.55
N ALA A 181 16.40 -7.14 3.81
CA ALA A 181 16.23 -7.13 2.35
C ALA A 181 14.84 -6.59 1.95
N THR A 182 13.79 -7.05 2.62
CA THR A 182 12.41 -6.58 2.37
C THR A 182 12.23 -5.09 2.67
N ILE A 183 12.80 -4.60 3.78
CA ILE A 183 12.77 -3.17 4.13
C ILE A 183 13.46 -2.33 3.05
N GLN A 184 14.59 -2.80 2.54
CA GLN A 184 15.32 -2.08 1.49
C GLN A 184 14.53 -2.03 0.18
N GLU A 185 13.89 -3.12 -0.21
CA GLU A 185 13.00 -3.17 -1.39
C GLU A 185 11.81 -2.23 -1.22
N MET A 186 11.16 -2.24 -0.04
CA MET A 186 10.06 -1.32 0.27
C MET A 186 10.47 0.14 0.16
N LYS A 187 11.67 0.52 0.63
CA LYS A 187 12.16 1.90 0.51
C LYS A 187 12.24 2.34 -0.94
N VAL A 188 12.80 1.51 -1.82
CA VAL A 188 12.89 1.83 -3.25
C VAL A 188 11.51 2.00 -3.88
N LEU A 189 10.55 1.12 -3.54
CA LEU A 189 9.18 1.21 -4.04
C LEU A 189 8.44 2.48 -3.57
N VAL A 190 8.67 2.91 -2.32
CA VAL A 190 8.11 4.16 -1.79
C VAL A 190 8.68 5.37 -2.54
N GLU A 191 9.99 5.44 -2.75
CA GLU A 191 10.64 6.53 -3.49
C GLU A 191 10.13 6.62 -4.94
N ASP A 192 9.97 5.48 -5.62
CA ASP A 192 9.41 5.43 -6.98
C ASP A 192 7.95 5.87 -7.01
N LYS A 193 7.14 5.45 -6.04
CA LYS A 193 5.75 5.87 -5.92
C LYS A 193 5.65 7.40 -5.76
N ASP A 194 6.46 7.99 -4.86
CA ASP A 194 6.43 9.42 -4.61
C ASP A 194 6.83 10.21 -5.87
N ARG A 195 7.86 9.76 -6.58
CA ARG A 195 8.26 10.34 -7.88
C ARG A 195 7.12 10.29 -8.92
N LEU A 196 6.41 9.16 -9.01
CA LEU A 196 5.27 9.02 -9.94
C LEU A 196 4.10 9.92 -9.56
N LEU A 197 3.85 10.11 -8.26
CA LEU A 197 2.83 11.04 -7.78
C LEU A 197 3.16 12.48 -8.15
N ASP A 198 4.42 12.91 -7.98
CA ASP A 198 4.86 14.24 -8.38
C ASP A 198 4.74 14.46 -9.90
N GLN A 199 5.16 13.49 -10.70
CA GLN A 199 4.98 13.56 -12.16
C GLN A 199 3.52 13.65 -12.56
N LYS A 200 2.64 12.86 -11.93
CA LYS A 200 1.19 12.91 -12.16
C LYS A 200 0.63 14.30 -11.83
N LYS A 201 1.08 14.92 -10.72
CA LYS A 201 0.65 16.25 -10.31
C LYS A 201 1.03 17.31 -11.36
N VAL A 202 2.29 17.33 -11.78
CA VAL A 202 2.77 18.27 -12.80
C VAL A 202 2.01 18.13 -14.13
N LEU A 203 1.79 16.89 -14.58
CA LEU A 203 1.01 16.62 -15.80
C LEU A 203 -0.45 17.07 -15.68
N ALA A 204 -1.07 16.86 -14.52
CA ALA A 204 -2.42 17.31 -14.26
C ALA A 204 -2.51 18.85 -14.31
N GLU A 205 -1.60 19.56 -13.69
CA GLU A 205 -1.51 21.04 -13.72
C GLU A 205 -1.32 21.55 -15.16
N GLU A 206 -0.45 20.93 -15.95
CA GLU A 206 -0.24 21.33 -17.34
C GLU A 206 -1.50 21.09 -18.20
N LEU A 207 -2.16 19.94 -18.05
CA LEU A 207 -3.41 19.66 -18.74
C LEU A 207 -4.49 20.70 -18.39
N GLN A 208 -4.59 21.08 -17.12
CA GLN A 208 -5.50 22.11 -16.65
C GLN A 208 -5.24 23.46 -17.33
N HIS A 209 -3.97 23.88 -17.36
CA HIS A 209 -3.57 25.12 -18.04
C HIS A 209 -3.90 25.09 -19.55
N ARG A 210 -3.67 23.97 -20.20
CA ARG A 210 -3.97 23.80 -21.63
C ARG A 210 -5.48 23.82 -21.90
N VAL A 211 -6.31 23.14 -21.08
CA VAL A 211 -7.76 23.15 -21.20
C VAL A 211 -8.30 24.57 -21.04
N ARG A 212 -7.85 25.32 -20.02
CA ARG A 212 -8.21 26.72 -19.80
C ARG A 212 -7.88 27.59 -21.03
N ASN A 213 -6.65 27.50 -21.50
CA ASN A 213 -6.20 28.27 -22.65
C ASN A 213 -7.01 27.96 -23.92
N ASN A 214 -7.31 26.69 -24.15
CA ASN A 214 -8.12 26.27 -25.30
C ASN A 214 -9.55 26.79 -25.21
N LEU A 215 -10.19 26.74 -24.03
CA LEU A 215 -11.55 27.26 -23.83
C LEU A 215 -11.57 28.79 -24.00
N GLN A 216 -10.58 29.53 -23.50
CA GLN A 216 -10.44 30.97 -23.71
C GLN A 216 -10.27 31.31 -25.21
N LEU A 217 -9.49 30.52 -25.94
CA LEU A 217 -9.28 30.72 -27.37
C LEU A 217 -10.55 30.44 -28.17
N ILE A 218 -11.28 29.39 -27.84
CA ILE A 218 -12.60 29.08 -28.46
C ILE A 218 -13.58 30.22 -28.16
N TYR A 219 -13.64 30.69 -26.91
CA TYR A 219 -14.50 31.81 -26.52
C TYR A 219 -14.20 33.08 -27.34
N SER A 220 -12.91 33.45 -27.46
CA SER A 220 -12.50 34.64 -28.24
C SER A 220 -12.81 34.52 -29.74
N MET A 221 -12.71 33.29 -30.29
CA MET A 221 -13.12 33.03 -31.68
C MET A 221 -14.63 33.17 -31.86
N LEU A 222 -15.43 32.67 -30.93
CA LEU A 222 -16.90 32.78 -30.97
C LEU A 222 -17.37 34.23 -30.84
N THR A 223 -16.76 35.01 -29.92
CA THR A 223 -17.08 36.45 -29.77
C THR A 223 -16.72 37.23 -31.00
N LYS A 224 -15.57 36.98 -31.63
CA LYS A 224 -15.21 37.60 -32.90
C LYS A 224 -16.18 37.25 -34.02
N GLN A 225 -16.58 35.97 -34.14
CA GLN A 225 -17.56 35.54 -35.15
C GLN A 225 -18.94 36.16 -34.92
N LEU A 226 -19.28 36.45 -33.65
CA LEU A 226 -20.51 37.13 -33.27
C LEU A 226 -20.54 38.57 -33.83
N ASP A 227 -19.41 39.30 -33.73
CA ASP A 227 -19.29 40.67 -34.25
C ASP A 227 -19.39 40.71 -35.80
N ASP A 228 -18.92 39.67 -36.48
CA ASP A 228 -18.91 39.54 -37.93
C ASP A 228 -20.26 39.05 -38.51
N THR A 229 -21.19 38.58 -37.66
CA THR A 229 -22.46 37.98 -38.07
C THR A 229 -23.58 39.05 -38.07
N SER A 230 -24.22 39.30 -39.20
CA SER A 230 -25.30 40.29 -39.33
C SER A 230 -26.71 39.69 -39.19
N ASP A 231 -26.85 38.35 -39.23
CA ASP A 231 -28.11 37.66 -39.06
C ASP A 231 -28.49 37.45 -37.59
N GLU A 232 -29.63 37.95 -37.16
CA GLU A 232 -30.09 37.84 -35.76
C GLU A 232 -30.26 36.41 -35.26
N ALA A 233 -30.68 35.45 -36.13
CA ALA A 233 -30.82 34.06 -35.75
C ALA A 233 -29.45 33.42 -35.53
N GLY A 234 -28.48 33.72 -36.42
CA GLY A 234 -27.08 33.32 -36.30
C GLY A 234 -26.40 33.90 -35.04
N GLN A 235 -26.62 35.19 -34.76
CA GLN A 235 -26.11 35.85 -33.57
C GLN A 235 -26.62 35.20 -32.28
N ARG A 236 -27.91 34.89 -32.18
CA ARG A 236 -28.52 34.19 -31.03
C ARG A 236 -27.88 32.83 -30.80
N GLY A 237 -27.68 32.04 -31.87
CA GLY A 237 -27.02 30.73 -31.79
C GLY A 237 -25.58 30.83 -31.32
N LEU A 238 -24.79 31.75 -31.87
CA LEU A 238 -23.39 31.97 -31.47
C LEU A 238 -23.25 32.45 -30.02
N ARG A 239 -24.13 33.37 -29.57
CA ARG A 239 -24.16 33.81 -28.16
C ARG A 239 -24.44 32.66 -27.21
N ALA A 240 -25.37 31.77 -27.51
CA ALA A 240 -25.66 30.59 -26.70
C ALA A 240 -24.43 29.65 -26.58
N ILE A 241 -23.71 29.42 -27.70
CA ILE A 241 -22.50 28.60 -27.69
C ILE A 241 -21.38 29.28 -26.91
N ALA A 242 -21.16 30.57 -27.12
CA ALA A 242 -20.13 31.34 -26.41
C ALA A 242 -20.35 31.31 -24.89
N ARG A 243 -21.58 31.48 -24.42
CA ARG A 243 -21.95 31.36 -23.01
C ARG A 243 -21.65 29.98 -22.43
N ARG A 244 -21.96 28.90 -23.18
CA ARG A 244 -21.63 27.51 -22.74
C ARG A 244 -20.13 27.30 -22.59
N VAL A 245 -19.33 27.76 -23.55
CA VAL A 245 -17.86 27.66 -23.49
C VAL A 245 -17.33 28.47 -22.34
N PHE A 246 -17.84 29.67 -22.09
CA PHE A 246 -17.45 30.50 -20.95
C PHE A 246 -17.80 29.83 -19.62
N THR A 247 -19.01 29.28 -19.50
CA THR A 247 -19.42 28.54 -18.29
C THR A 247 -18.51 27.35 -18.03
N LEU A 248 -18.21 26.57 -19.07
CA LEU A 248 -17.22 25.46 -18.95
C LEU A 248 -15.86 25.96 -18.49
N ALA A 249 -15.37 27.08 -19.05
CA ALA A 249 -14.08 27.63 -18.62
C ALA A 249 -14.09 28.04 -17.14
N LYS A 250 -15.18 28.68 -16.68
CA LYS A 250 -15.33 29.08 -15.27
C LYS A 250 -15.51 27.88 -14.33
N VAL A 251 -16.21 26.85 -14.75
CA VAL A 251 -16.28 25.57 -14.03
C VAL A 251 -14.86 25.02 -13.81
N TYR A 252 -14.09 24.91 -14.88
CA TYR A 252 -12.71 24.43 -14.79
C TYR A 252 -11.81 25.33 -13.92
N GLU A 253 -11.92 26.66 -14.00
CA GLU A 253 -11.17 27.57 -13.14
C GLU A 253 -11.45 27.37 -11.66
N ASN A 254 -12.71 27.29 -11.26
CA ASN A 254 -13.12 27.21 -9.86
C ASN A 254 -12.84 25.81 -9.25
N LEU A 255 -12.95 24.75 -10.04
CA LEU A 255 -12.78 23.38 -9.57
C LEU A 255 -11.31 22.96 -9.45
N LEU A 256 -10.42 23.60 -10.21
CA LEU A 256 -9.00 23.25 -10.28
C LEU A 256 -8.10 24.18 -9.46
N GLY A 257 -8.67 25.23 -8.86
CA GLY A 257 -7.96 26.17 -7.96
C GLY A 257 -7.90 25.76 -6.50
N THR A 258 -8.67 24.76 -6.08
CA THR A 258 -8.62 24.18 -4.73
C THR A 258 -7.83 22.87 -4.76
N GLU A 259 -6.94 22.67 -3.79
CA GLU A 259 -6.17 21.44 -3.58
C GLU A 259 -7.01 20.20 -3.89
N MET A 260 -6.43 19.24 -4.63
CA MET A 260 -7.02 18.03 -5.20
C MET A 260 -7.89 17.24 -4.20
N THR A 261 -8.98 17.82 -3.74
CA THR A 261 -10.07 17.08 -3.10
C THR A 261 -11.00 16.60 -4.21
N HIS A 262 -11.27 15.32 -4.28
CA HIS A 262 -12.17 14.70 -5.27
C HIS A 262 -13.62 15.23 -5.18
N THR A 263 -13.92 16.11 -4.22
CA THR A 263 -15.24 16.69 -3.96
C THR A 263 -15.16 18.19 -3.72
N THR A 264 -16.19 18.92 -4.16
CA THR A 264 -16.32 20.38 -4.03
C THR A 264 -17.68 20.71 -3.43
N ASP A 265 -17.75 21.77 -2.59
CA ASP A 265 -19.02 22.27 -2.09
C ASP A 265 -19.80 22.96 -3.22
N PHE A 266 -20.81 22.27 -3.71
CA PHE A 266 -21.63 22.71 -4.85
C PHE A 266 -22.40 24.00 -4.53
N ALA A 267 -22.82 24.26 -3.29
CA ALA A 267 -23.51 25.50 -2.94
C ALA A 267 -22.63 26.74 -3.12
N THR A 268 -21.38 26.66 -2.67
CA THR A 268 -20.39 27.74 -2.86
C THR A 268 -20.10 27.96 -4.34
N TYR A 269 -19.98 26.88 -5.10
CA TYR A 269 -19.74 26.93 -6.53
C TYR A 269 -20.92 27.59 -7.28
N VAL A 270 -22.17 27.15 -7.04
CA VAL A 270 -23.36 27.72 -7.70
C VAL A 270 -23.55 29.20 -7.39
N LYS A 271 -23.27 29.64 -6.17
CA LYS A 271 -23.27 31.07 -5.82
C LYS A 271 -22.32 31.88 -6.69
N SER A 272 -21.08 31.41 -6.85
CA SER A 272 -20.08 32.05 -7.70
C SER A 272 -20.51 32.05 -9.18
N LEU A 273 -21.11 30.95 -9.65
CA LEU A 273 -21.63 30.84 -11.01
C LEU A 273 -22.78 31.83 -11.25
N CYS A 274 -23.72 31.96 -10.32
CA CYS A 274 -24.84 32.90 -10.43
C CYS A 274 -24.35 34.35 -10.46
N VAL A 275 -23.38 34.76 -9.66
CA VAL A 275 -22.76 36.09 -9.72
C VAL A 275 -22.19 36.36 -11.10
N ASN A 276 -21.41 35.42 -11.67
CA ASN A 276 -20.86 35.57 -13.00
C ASN A 276 -21.92 35.62 -14.12
N LEU A 277 -23.02 34.85 -13.98
CA LEU A 277 -24.11 34.87 -14.94
C LEU A 277 -24.85 36.21 -14.90
N ALA A 278 -25.06 36.80 -13.73
CA ALA A 278 -25.64 38.14 -13.57
C ALA A 278 -24.78 39.22 -14.23
N GLU A 279 -23.47 39.24 -14.00
CA GLU A 279 -22.51 40.18 -14.59
C GLU A 279 -22.51 40.18 -16.13
N ILE A 280 -22.70 39.02 -16.76
CA ILE A 280 -22.72 38.89 -18.24
C ILE A 280 -23.99 39.49 -18.84
N GLN A 281 -25.09 39.59 -18.10
CA GLN A 281 -26.37 40.07 -18.56
C GLN A 281 -26.59 41.58 -18.38
N ASP A 282 -25.66 42.31 -17.76
CA ASP A 282 -25.71 43.72 -17.33
C ASP A 282 -25.88 44.76 -18.47
N GLY A 283 -26.22 44.36 -19.70
CA GLY A 283 -26.43 45.27 -20.82
C GLY A 283 -27.86 45.77 -21.01
N ASN A 284 -28.88 45.09 -20.50
CA ASN A 284 -30.31 45.44 -20.76
C ASN A 284 -31.31 44.90 -19.72
N THR A 285 -30.84 44.43 -18.56
CA THR A 285 -31.67 43.67 -17.57
C THR A 285 -31.52 44.18 -16.14
N ASP A 286 -31.33 45.49 -15.97
CA ASP A 286 -31.08 46.15 -14.67
C ASP A 286 -32.15 45.88 -13.56
N HIS A 287 -33.23 45.13 -13.89
CA HIS A 287 -34.36 44.86 -13.01
C HIS A 287 -34.67 43.36 -12.83
N ILE A 288 -33.82 42.47 -13.31
CA ILE A 288 -33.98 41.04 -13.07
C ILE A 288 -33.00 40.61 -11.95
N GLU A 289 -33.57 40.24 -10.81
CA GLU A 289 -32.81 39.79 -9.65
C GLU A 289 -32.55 38.28 -9.74
N LEU A 290 -31.25 37.84 -9.63
CA LEU A 290 -30.86 36.46 -9.54
C LEU A 290 -30.48 36.10 -8.07
N ILE A 291 -31.33 35.30 -7.43
CA ILE A 291 -31.16 34.87 -6.05
C ILE A 291 -30.65 33.43 -6.03
N CYS A 292 -29.57 33.17 -5.28
CA CYS A 292 -29.03 31.83 -5.09
C CYS A 292 -28.99 31.44 -3.60
N GLU A 293 -29.71 30.36 -3.25
CA GLU A 293 -29.85 29.85 -1.91
C GLU A 293 -29.56 28.35 -1.89
N GLY A 294 -29.03 27.82 -0.76
CA GLY A 294 -28.88 26.37 -0.67
C GLY A 294 -28.06 25.87 0.50
N CYS A 295 -28.19 24.58 0.75
CA CYS A 295 -27.39 23.86 1.75
C CYS A 295 -26.04 23.44 1.16
N SER A 296 -25.01 23.40 2.01
CA SER A 296 -23.71 22.82 1.63
C SER A 296 -23.85 21.36 1.21
N LEU A 297 -23.31 21.03 0.03
CA LEU A 297 -23.37 19.70 -0.56
C LEU A 297 -22.05 19.37 -1.26
N MET A 298 -21.33 18.39 -0.71
CA MET A 298 -20.05 17.92 -1.29
C MET A 298 -20.34 16.95 -2.43
N LEU A 299 -19.97 17.33 -3.66
CA LEU A 299 -20.17 16.53 -4.87
C LEU A 299 -18.82 16.32 -5.59
N ASP A 300 -18.75 15.25 -6.38
CA ASP A 300 -17.61 15.00 -7.26
C ASP A 300 -17.58 15.98 -8.45
N LEU A 301 -16.44 16.02 -9.11
CA LEU A 301 -16.17 16.96 -10.21
C LEU A 301 -17.14 16.80 -11.40
N ASP A 302 -17.49 15.56 -11.74
CA ASP A 302 -18.36 15.26 -12.87
C ASP A 302 -19.79 15.75 -12.59
N MET A 303 -20.28 15.51 -11.37
CA MET A 303 -21.58 15.97 -10.89
C MET A 303 -21.64 17.51 -10.85
N VAL A 304 -20.62 18.16 -10.26
CA VAL A 304 -20.54 19.64 -10.20
C VAL A 304 -20.51 20.26 -11.59
N THR A 305 -19.77 19.65 -12.51
CA THR A 305 -19.69 20.12 -13.90
C THR A 305 -21.04 20.01 -14.61
N ALA A 306 -21.70 18.86 -14.54
CA ALA A 306 -22.99 18.65 -15.15
C ALA A 306 -24.06 19.57 -14.58
N LEU A 307 -24.18 19.66 -13.25
CA LEU A 307 -25.13 20.54 -12.57
C LEU A 307 -24.86 22.03 -12.86
N GLY A 308 -23.59 22.44 -12.93
CA GLY A 308 -23.18 23.80 -13.27
C GLY A 308 -23.66 24.21 -14.68
N ILE A 309 -23.51 23.31 -15.64
CA ILE A 309 -24.03 23.55 -17.03
C ILE A 309 -25.55 23.62 -17.01
N ILE A 310 -26.23 22.75 -16.25
CA ILE A 310 -27.69 22.77 -16.10
C ILE A 310 -28.16 24.12 -15.53
N VAL A 311 -27.52 24.62 -14.45
CA VAL A 311 -27.82 25.95 -13.88
C VAL A 311 -27.66 27.04 -14.94
N ALA A 312 -26.52 27.05 -15.61
CA ALA A 312 -26.25 28.08 -16.61
C ALA A 312 -27.27 28.08 -17.76
N GLU A 313 -27.64 26.91 -18.30
CA GLU A 313 -28.64 26.79 -19.37
C GLU A 313 -30.03 27.24 -18.91
N LEU A 314 -30.49 26.81 -17.73
CA LEU A 314 -31.82 27.12 -17.23
C LEU A 314 -31.92 28.59 -16.80
N VAL A 315 -30.95 29.15 -16.11
CA VAL A 315 -30.91 30.56 -15.73
C VAL A 315 -30.85 31.45 -16.97
N THR A 316 -30.03 31.11 -17.97
CA THR A 316 -29.98 31.86 -19.23
C THR A 316 -31.31 31.79 -20.01
N ASN A 317 -31.96 30.63 -20.02
CA ASN A 317 -33.28 30.51 -20.63
C ASN A 317 -34.32 31.42 -19.95
N SER A 318 -34.28 31.56 -18.63
CA SER A 318 -35.15 32.48 -17.93
C SER A 318 -34.86 33.95 -18.29
N TYR A 319 -33.57 34.35 -18.34
CA TYR A 319 -33.20 35.69 -18.81
C TYR A 319 -33.68 35.99 -20.26
N ASP A 320 -33.49 35.02 -21.16
CA ASP A 320 -33.80 35.23 -22.60
C ASP A 320 -35.28 35.16 -22.91
N HIS A 321 -36.12 34.52 -22.05
CA HIS A 321 -37.49 34.16 -22.43
C HIS A 321 -38.58 34.47 -21.40
N ALA A 322 -38.26 34.59 -20.11
CA ALA A 322 -39.27 34.71 -19.07
C ALA A 322 -39.75 36.14 -18.88
N PHE A 323 -38.93 37.15 -19.19
CA PHE A 323 -39.18 38.56 -18.84
C PHE A 323 -39.25 39.50 -20.05
N PRO A 324 -40.32 39.49 -20.84
CA PRO A 324 -40.44 40.39 -21.99
C PRO A 324 -40.45 41.85 -21.62
N GLU A 325 -40.85 42.21 -20.39
CA GLU A 325 -40.84 43.57 -19.84
C GLU A 325 -39.57 43.96 -19.10
N GLY A 326 -38.59 43.03 -19.02
CA GLY A 326 -37.27 43.26 -18.40
C GLY A 326 -37.25 43.27 -16.88
N ASN A 327 -38.33 42.92 -16.19
CA ASN A 327 -38.45 42.92 -14.73
C ASN A 327 -38.80 41.53 -14.22
N GLY A 328 -38.13 41.05 -13.17
CA GLY A 328 -38.48 39.78 -12.54
C GLY A 328 -37.44 39.24 -11.56
N THR A 329 -37.67 38.03 -11.12
CA THR A 329 -36.79 37.34 -10.20
C THR A 329 -36.55 35.91 -10.69
N ILE A 330 -35.29 35.50 -10.72
CA ILE A 330 -34.84 34.12 -10.95
C ILE A 330 -34.27 33.61 -9.61
N ARG A 331 -34.71 32.43 -9.18
CA ARG A 331 -34.24 31.82 -7.95
C ARG A 331 -33.63 30.46 -8.24
N VAL A 332 -32.44 30.24 -7.75
CA VAL A 332 -31.73 28.94 -7.76
C VAL A 332 -31.64 28.44 -6.34
N SER A 333 -32.25 27.29 -6.05
CA SER A 333 -32.29 26.70 -4.71
C SER A 333 -31.76 25.28 -4.71
N LEU A 334 -30.87 24.98 -3.78
CA LEU A 334 -30.31 23.65 -3.55
C LEU A 334 -30.79 23.11 -2.20
N ILE A 335 -31.55 22.01 -2.23
CA ILE A 335 -32.12 21.40 -1.04
C ILE A 335 -31.82 19.90 -0.98
N ARG A 336 -31.57 19.39 0.24
CA ARG A 336 -31.54 17.95 0.48
C ARG A 336 -32.96 17.44 0.67
N SER A 337 -33.27 16.26 0.14
CA SER A 337 -34.55 15.62 0.37
C SER A 337 -34.67 15.24 1.85
N PRO A 338 -35.71 15.71 2.60
CA PRO A 338 -35.90 15.29 3.99
C PRO A 338 -36.19 13.79 4.14
N ASP A 339 -36.88 13.22 3.12
CA ASP A 339 -37.36 11.83 3.15
C ASP A 339 -36.33 10.85 2.54
N MET A 340 -35.37 11.35 1.74
CA MET A 340 -34.33 10.55 1.06
C MET A 340 -32.96 11.22 1.26
N PRO A 341 -32.20 10.85 2.30
CA PRO A 341 -30.91 11.47 2.63
C PRO A 341 -29.86 11.39 1.50
N ASP A 342 -29.99 10.38 0.63
CA ASP A 342 -29.11 10.13 -0.51
C ASP A 342 -29.52 10.88 -1.78
N GLN A 343 -30.51 11.77 -1.68
CA GLN A 343 -30.97 12.58 -2.82
C GLN A 343 -30.95 14.08 -2.47
N ALA A 344 -30.65 14.88 -3.48
CA ALA A 344 -30.76 16.33 -3.43
C ALA A 344 -31.56 16.83 -4.64
N SER A 345 -32.11 18.02 -4.52
CA SER A 345 -32.84 18.69 -5.60
C SER A 345 -32.29 20.08 -5.85
N LEU A 346 -32.00 20.36 -7.10
CA LEU A 346 -31.70 21.68 -7.62
C LEU A 346 -33.00 22.24 -8.26
N ILE A 347 -33.49 23.33 -7.70
CA ILE A 347 -34.74 23.96 -8.14
C ILE A 347 -34.41 25.33 -8.72
N ILE A 348 -34.82 25.57 -9.95
CA ILE A 348 -34.65 26.85 -10.63
C ILE A 348 -36.05 27.37 -11.03
N THR A 349 -36.38 28.53 -10.47
CA THR A 349 -37.71 29.16 -10.68
C THR A 349 -37.54 30.55 -11.25
N ASP A 350 -38.45 30.97 -12.09
CA ASP A 350 -38.68 32.37 -12.46
C ASP A 350 -40.14 32.77 -12.24
N ASN A 351 -40.38 34.07 -12.06
CA ASN A 351 -41.74 34.66 -11.93
C ASN A 351 -42.17 35.33 -13.23
N GLY A 352 -41.72 34.83 -14.38
CA GLY A 352 -41.99 35.38 -15.69
C GLY A 352 -43.25 34.80 -16.35
N THR A 353 -43.28 34.85 -17.69
CA THR A 353 -44.44 34.41 -18.49
C THR A 353 -44.69 32.90 -18.50
N GLY A 354 -43.82 32.13 -17.83
CA GLY A 354 -43.85 30.66 -17.76
C GLY A 354 -43.31 30.01 -19.05
N PHE A 355 -43.22 28.69 -19.03
CA PHE A 355 -42.69 27.89 -20.13
C PHE A 355 -43.80 27.15 -20.85
N VAL A 356 -44.02 27.47 -22.13
CA VAL A 356 -44.95 26.74 -23.00
C VAL A 356 -44.15 25.85 -23.95
N GLU A 357 -44.31 24.54 -23.81
CA GLU A 357 -43.69 23.56 -24.71
C GLU A 357 -44.42 23.58 -26.05
N GLN A 358 -43.88 24.28 -27.05
CA GLN A 358 -44.40 24.24 -28.42
C GLN A 358 -43.88 23.01 -29.14
N ALA A 359 -44.77 22.11 -29.55
CA ALA A 359 -44.44 20.93 -30.33
C ALA A 359 -43.77 21.35 -31.66
N GLY A 360 -42.51 20.97 -31.87
CA GLY A 360 -41.76 21.27 -33.10
C GLY A 360 -40.64 22.32 -32.98
N SER A 361 -40.52 23.02 -31.85
CA SER A 361 -39.40 23.94 -31.60
C SER A 361 -38.14 23.14 -31.23
N LYS A 362 -37.14 23.11 -32.11
CA LYS A 362 -35.80 22.60 -31.80
C LYS A 362 -35.06 23.56 -30.84
N ARG A 363 -35.54 23.68 -29.59
CA ARG A 363 -34.82 24.41 -28.54
C ARG A 363 -33.67 23.54 -28.05
N HIS A 364 -32.48 23.83 -28.53
CA HIS A 364 -31.26 23.03 -28.28
C HIS A 364 -30.86 22.93 -26.79
N GLY A 365 -31.27 23.89 -25.94
CA GLY A 365 -30.92 23.96 -24.52
C GLY A 365 -31.56 22.86 -23.66
N VAL A 366 -32.90 22.68 -23.75
CA VAL A 366 -33.62 21.69 -22.92
C VAL A 366 -33.18 20.25 -23.24
N GLY A 367 -32.89 19.96 -24.51
CA GLY A 367 -32.35 18.64 -24.90
C GLY A 367 -30.97 18.35 -24.31
N LEU A 368 -30.13 19.35 -24.11
CA LEU A 368 -28.82 19.19 -23.42
C LEU A 368 -29.06 18.94 -21.94
N VAL A 369 -29.90 19.73 -21.29
CA VAL A 369 -30.22 19.59 -19.87
C VAL A 369 -30.73 18.18 -19.56
N ARG A 370 -31.68 17.65 -20.36
CA ARG A 370 -32.18 16.27 -20.18
C ARG A 370 -31.05 15.23 -20.23
N ARG A 371 -30.16 15.32 -21.23
CA ARG A 371 -29.01 14.40 -21.35
C ARG A 371 -28.03 14.48 -20.18
N LEU A 372 -27.77 15.70 -19.69
CA LEU A 372 -26.88 15.87 -18.52
C LEU A 372 -27.52 15.32 -17.25
N VAL A 373 -28.83 15.49 -17.07
CA VAL A 373 -29.57 14.92 -15.95
C VAL A 373 -29.56 13.39 -16.00
N GLU A 374 -29.76 12.79 -17.18
CA GLU A 374 -29.63 11.35 -17.37
C GLU A 374 -28.23 10.85 -17.07
N GLN A 375 -27.19 11.58 -17.50
CA GLN A 375 -25.79 11.24 -17.27
C GLN A 375 -25.43 11.15 -15.77
N ILE A 376 -26.03 12.04 -14.95
CA ILE A 376 -25.81 12.06 -13.49
C ILE A 376 -26.80 11.15 -12.73
N GLY A 377 -27.59 10.34 -13.43
CA GLY A 377 -28.56 9.45 -12.80
C GLY A 377 -29.72 10.18 -12.12
N GLY A 378 -30.04 11.39 -12.58
CA GLY A 378 -31.10 12.24 -12.05
C GLY A 378 -32.42 12.17 -12.82
N ASP A 379 -33.41 12.92 -12.34
CA ASP A 379 -34.70 13.17 -12.99
C ASP A 379 -34.98 14.68 -13.10
N ILE A 380 -35.64 15.13 -14.16
CA ILE A 380 -35.99 16.53 -14.33
C ILE A 380 -37.49 16.69 -14.56
N ARG A 381 -38.10 17.62 -13.84
CA ARG A 381 -39.52 17.97 -13.95
C ARG A 381 -39.69 19.46 -14.19
N LEU A 382 -40.64 19.78 -15.04
CA LEU A 382 -41.09 21.16 -15.27
C LEU A 382 -42.48 21.31 -14.67
N GLY A 383 -42.61 22.29 -13.79
CA GLY A 383 -43.86 22.78 -13.21
C GLY A 383 -44.12 24.22 -13.63
N SER A 384 -45.30 24.73 -13.33
CA SER A 384 -45.67 26.15 -13.49
C SER A 384 -46.34 26.62 -12.20
N ASP A 385 -45.79 27.69 -11.61
CA ASP A 385 -46.30 28.35 -10.40
C ASP A 385 -45.95 29.85 -10.53
N ASP A 386 -46.84 30.63 -11.16
CA ASP A 386 -46.60 32.04 -11.54
C ASP A 386 -45.28 32.26 -12.31
N GLY A 387 -44.89 31.31 -13.18
CA GLY A 387 -43.63 31.29 -13.93
C GLY A 387 -43.20 29.85 -14.25
N ALA A 388 -41.95 29.63 -14.61
CA ALA A 388 -41.41 28.30 -14.82
C ALA A 388 -40.72 27.75 -13.54
N VAL A 389 -40.96 26.47 -13.23
CA VAL A 389 -40.33 25.75 -12.12
C VAL A 389 -39.64 24.52 -12.64
N TRP A 390 -38.32 24.54 -12.72
CA TRP A 390 -37.49 23.39 -13.05
C TRP A 390 -36.99 22.71 -11.77
N THR A 391 -37.28 21.43 -11.62
CA THR A 391 -36.78 20.62 -10.51
C THR A 391 -35.92 19.51 -11.05
N VAL A 392 -34.64 19.49 -10.71
CA VAL A 392 -33.65 18.43 -11.01
C VAL A 392 -33.35 17.69 -9.74
N THR A 393 -33.70 16.40 -9.68
CA THR A 393 -33.40 15.51 -8.54
C THR A 393 -32.22 14.63 -8.92
N PHE A 394 -31.25 14.48 -8.05
CA PHE A 394 -30.02 13.74 -8.32
C PHE A 394 -29.46 13.06 -7.04
N PRO A 395 -28.62 12.00 -7.16
CA PRO A 395 -27.96 11.38 -6.01
C PRO A 395 -27.02 12.36 -5.32
N SER A 396 -27.13 12.47 -3.99
CA SER A 396 -26.28 13.36 -3.17
C SER A 396 -25.04 12.69 -2.58
N THR A 397 -24.92 11.36 -2.73
CA THR A 397 -23.71 10.60 -2.36
C THR A 397 -22.73 10.62 -3.53
N ALA A 398 -21.49 11.02 -3.26
CA ALA A 398 -20.40 10.79 -4.19
C ALA A 398 -20.35 9.29 -4.52
N THR A 399 -20.57 8.93 -5.77
CA THR A 399 -20.35 7.57 -6.25
C THR A 399 -18.84 7.32 -6.18
N GLY A 400 -18.36 6.95 -4.98
CA GLY A 400 -17.05 6.36 -4.81
C GLY A 400 -17.07 5.04 -5.59
N GLY A 401 -16.31 4.99 -6.69
CA GLY A 401 -16.17 3.77 -7.46
C GLY A 401 -15.80 2.62 -6.52
N ASP A 402 -16.61 1.59 -6.49
CA ASP A 402 -16.32 0.30 -5.89
C ASP A 402 -14.98 -0.20 -6.47
N LEU A 403 -13.91 -0.05 -5.69
CA LEU A 403 -12.72 -0.87 -5.89
C LEU A 403 -13.11 -2.30 -5.49
N PRO A 404 -12.98 -3.30 -6.36
CA PRO A 404 -13.22 -4.67 -5.99
C PRO A 404 -12.26 -5.04 -4.86
N GLN A 405 -12.81 -5.38 -3.70
CA GLN A 405 -12.07 -6.02 -2.62
C GLN A 405 -11.49 -7.31 -3.19
N ALA A 406 -10.16 -7.35 -3.30
CA ALA A 406 -9.44 -8.58 -3.61
C ALA A 406 -9.65 -9.56 -2.44
N ALA A 407 -10.24 -10.71 -2.75
CA ALA A 407 -10.36 -11.88 -1.88
C ALA A 407 -9.00 -12.57 -1.66
#